data_8c7199c780a17076b01bb81508adfd3f
#
_entry.id   8c7199c780a17076b01bb81508adfd3f
#
_cell.length_a   1.000
_cell.length_b   1.000
_cell.length_c   1.000
_cell.angle_alpha   90.00
_cell.angle_beta   90.00
_cell.angle_gamma   90.00
#
_symmetry.space_group_name_H-M   'P 1'
#
loop_
_entity.id
_entity.type
_entity.pdbx_description
1 polymer ?
#
loop_
_entity_poly.entity_id
_entity_poly.type
_entity_poly.pdbx_seq_one_letter_code
_entity_poly.pdbx_strand_id
1 'polypeptide(L)'
;MSRKILGILGVAAAALLLATPVQAQKSKDTLRIVINDMFGAIDPYNFPHDEAGSFYRTIYSNLLDFDEYHQKFVPSLAKSWKRVSNTVLEFDLRDDITFHNGNKFDADDVVETLNWLRDEKTKIRFKDRYDWTIPEKLGPHKIRITAKQPFSTDMSNLAYRFKILDGETMKSLSNMGDYGRTNPVATGPYKVVDFDANRGLVLEAVANHWDKTPYSRAPAKRVHGVPVPDRQTQVAKFLAGEIDLLRNVEPETAKELGGMGAVVNPTPAQNLLYVTLDAAGRSKNKIMTDERVRKAFIMAIPRDQIVKTFVPGGDTAEQPPGICFKRTVACKPDVGLYPYNPAEAKKLLIEAGYPNGVDLVLDVFAPSRQIAEAIAGEIRKVGFRTTVNPMTLGVYVKRRGDGEFTAFVGYYPTAAQPDMANLLDFFFGADRDYWKDQMIHDIAAKGNLEFDVEKRGQLYVPALNQINQKAYIYPVSELPLLFVSSKDVKVLNNPLSAAESRLGDYAWSDYKEVRPSK
;
A
#
# COMPACT_ATOMS: atom_id res chain seq x y z
N MET A 1 -11.38 -20.81 96.88
CA MET A 1 -10.07 -21.13 96.26
C MET A 1 -10.04 -20.57 94.88
N SER A 2 -9.31 -19.50 94.69
CA SER A 2 -9.20 -18.66 93.48
C SER A 2 -8.13 -19.23 92.55
N ARG A 3 -8.41 -19.16 91.24
CA ARG A 3 -7.36 -19.04 90.22
C ARG A 3 -7.78 -18.07 89.14
N LYS A 4 -7.09 -16.95 89.09
CA LYS A 4 -7.13 -15.96 88.04
C LYS A 4 -6.43 -16.50 86.80
N ILE A 5 -7.04 -16.39 85.61
CA ILE A 5 -6.38 -16.58 84.34
C ILE A 5 -6.39 -15.23 83.63
N LEU A 6 -5.18 -14.67 83.45
CA LEU A 6 -4.92 -13.47 82.66
C LEU A 6 -5.02 -13.84 81.17
N GLY A 7 -5.92 -13.16 80.46
CA GLY A 7 -5.98 -13.19 78.96
C GLY A 7 -5.02 -12.19 78.37
N ILE A 8 -4.11 -12.65 77.52
CA ILE A 8 -3.20 -11.84 76.71
C ILE A 8 -3.95 -11.56 75.38
N LEU A 9 -4.30 -10.31 75.18
CA LEU A 9 -4.77 -9.82 73.87
C LEU A 9 -3.53 -9.60 72.96
N GLY A 10 -3.36 -10.49 71.99
CA GLY A 10 -2.41 -10.32 70.92
C GLY A 10 -3.03 -9.43 69.81
N VAL A 11 -2.51 -8.22 69.62
CA VAL A 11 -2.82 -7.37 68.51
C VAL A 11 -2.06 -7.86 67.28
N ALA A 12 -2.75 -8.55 66.37
CA ALA A 12 -2.23 -8.90 65.04
C ALA A 12 -2.36 -7.68 64.13
N ALA A 13 -1.29 -6.91 63.95
CA ALA A 13 -1.21 -5.87 62.93
C ALA A 13 -1.09 -6.54 61.57
N ALA A 14 -2.20 -6.60 60.82
CA ALA A 14 -2.18 -6.99 59.43
C ALA A 14 -1.53 -5.88 58.59
N ALA A 15 -0.27 -6.07 58.24
CA ALA A 15 0.40 -5.25 57.23
C ALA A 15 -0.21 -5.59 55.87
N LEU A 16 -1.15 -4.78 55.41
CA LEU A 16 -1.59 -4.75 54.01
C LEU A 16 -0.41 -4.21 53.16
N LEU A 17 0.38 -5.12 52.63
CA LEU A 17 1.27 -4.80 51.51
C LEU A 17 0.40 -4.38 50.33
N LEU A 18 0.29 -3.07 50.13
CA LEU A 18 -0.14 -2.47 48.89
C LEU A 18 0.87 -2.89 47.83
N ALA A 19 0.61 -4.02 47.18
CA ALA A 19 1.28 -4.38 45.93
C ALA A 19 0.86 -3.34 44.89
N THR A 20 1.62 -2.23 44.80
CA THR A 20 1.57 -1.37 43.60
C THR A 20 1.87 -2.30 42.42
N PRO A 21 1.04 -2.34 41.42
CA PRO A 21 1.40 -3.06 40.22
C PRO A 21 2.73 -2.48 39.75
N VAL A 22 3.79 -3.26 39.84
CA VAL A 22 5.02 -2.95 39.12
C VAL A 22 4.63 -3.01 37.65
N GLN A 23 4.25 -1.86 37.09
CA GLN A 23 4.25 -1.70 35.66
C GLN A 23 5.67 -1.99 35.24
N ALA A 24 5.90 -3.19 34.74
CA ALA A 24 7.17 -3.56 34.14
C ALA A 24 7.45 -2.46 33.11
N GLN A 25 8.44 -1.61 33.41
CA GLN A 25 8.80 -0.49 32.56
C GLN A 25 9.10 -1.07 31.19
N LYS A 26 8.26 -0.79 30.20
CA LYS A 26 8.40 -1.32 28.84
C LYS A 26 9.81 -1.05 28.37
N SER A 27 10.52 -2.11 28.00
CA SER A 27 11.81 -1.95 27.36
C SER A 27 11.60 -1.17 26.06
N LYS A 28 12.13 0.05 25.97
CA LYS A 28 12.17 0.86 24.74
C LYS A 28 13.10 0.26 23.67
N ASP A 29 13.63 -0.94 23.87
CA ASP A 29 14.43 -1.68 22.90
C ASP A 29 13.58 -2.32 21.80
N THR A 30 12.34 -2.70 22.13
CA THR A 30 11.48 -3.48 21.23
C THR A 30 10.16 -2.76 20.98
N LEU A 31 9.92 -2.38 19.73
CA LEU A 31 8.67 -1.85 19.24
C LEU A 31 7.73 -3.01 18.86
N ARG A 32 6.53 -3.05 19.45
CA ARG A 32 5.55 -4.12 19.23
C ARG A 32 4.46 -3.62 18.30
N ILE A 33 4.40 -4.26 17.12
CA ILE A 33 3.47 -3.88 16.03
C ILE A 33 2.51 -5.04 15.80
N VAL A 34 1.22 -4.77 15.70
CA VAL A 34 0.24 -5.81 15.37
C VAL A 34 0.42 -6.30 13.93
N ILE A 35 0.27 -7.60 13.71
CA ILE A 35 0.09 -8.25 12.40
C ILE A 35 -1.30 -8.87 12.40
N ASN A 36 -2.18 -8.44 11.49
CA ASN A 36 -3.56 -8.93 11.43
C ASN A 36 -3.62 -10.38 10.93
N ASP A 37 -2.83 -10.68 9.91
CA ASP A 37 -2.79 -12.02 9.30
C ASP A 37 -1.33 -12.45 9.13
N MET A 38 -0.94 -13.47 9.88
CA MET A 38 0.44 -13.94 9.86
C MET A 38 0.73 -14.73 8.59
N PHE A 39 1.81 -14.38 7.94
CA PHE A 39 2.27 -15.08 6.74
C PHE A 39 3.04 -16.37 7.09
N GLY A 40 2.91 -17.39 6.24
CA GLY A 40 3.51 -18.71 6.50
C GLY A 40 5.04 -18.77 6.33
N ALA A 41 5.65 -17.74 5.72
CA ALA A 41 7.09 -17.58 5.56
C ALA A 41 7.43 -16.12 5.28
N ILE A 42 8.68 -15.72 5.53
CA ILE A 42 9.23 -14.41 5.17
C ILE A 42 9.71 -14.47 3.70
N ASP A 43 8.80 -14.74 2.81
CA ASP A 43 9.06 -14.93 1.39
C ASP A 43 8.29 -13.88 0.57
N PRO A 44 9.00 -12.93 -0.08
CA PRO A 44 8.37 -11.83 -0.80
C PRO A 44 7.66 -12.26 -2.09
N TYR A 45 7.86 -13.49 -2.55
CA TYR A 45 7.36 -13.98 -3.82
C TYR A 45 6.15 -14.89 -3.69
N ASN A 46 6.07 -15.69 -2.62
CA ASN A 46 4.94 -16.59 -2.36
C ASN A 46 3.87 -15.97 -1.46
N PHE A 47 4.26 -15.01 -0.60
CA PHE A 47 3.37 -14.32 0.32
C PHE A 47 3.34 -12.79 0.10
N PRO A 48 3.21 -12.29 -1.15
CA PRO A 48 3.21 -10.87 -1.44
C PRO A 48 1.83 -10.28 -1.12
N HIS A 49 1.56 -9.94 0.13
CA HIS A 49 0.36 -9.22 0.51
C HIS A 49 0.71 -7.87 1.18
N ASP A 50 -0.23 -6.95 1.19
CA ASP A 50 0.00 -5.54 1.53
C ASP A 50 0.60 -5.38 2.93
N GLU A 51 0.16 -6.16 3.90
CA GLU A 51 0.67 -6.08 5.27
C GLU A 51 2.12 -6.58 5.38
N ALA A 52 2.48 -7.65 4.67
CA ALA A 52 3.83 -8.18 4.61
C ALA A 52 4.80 -7.25 3.84
N GLY A 53 4.28 -6.42 2.94
CA GLY A 53 5.08 -5.52 2.11
C GLY A 53 6.00 -4.61 2.92
N SER A 54 5.52 -4.03 4.01
CA SER A 54 6.34 -3.17 4.89
C SER A 54 7.47 -3.94 5.59
N PHE A 55 7.26 -5.23 5.92
CA PHE A 55 8.29 -6.10 6.46
C PHE A 55 9.31 -6.47 5.38
N TYR A 56 8.87 -6.89 4.20
CA TYR A 56 9.78 -7.25 3.11
C TYR A 56 10.64 -6.08 2.63
N ARG A 57 10.09 -4.87 2.53
CA ARG A 57 10.86 -3.65 2.20
C ARG A 57 11.88 -3.26 3.26
N THR A 58 11.73 -3.78 4.47
CA THR A 58 12.64 -3.54 5.58
C THR A 58 13.72 -4.62 5.69
N ILE A 59 13.40 -5.85 5.29
CA ILE A 59 14.30 -7.01 5.38
C ILE A 59 15.14 -7.15 4.10
N TYR A 60 14.52 -6.98 2.94
CA TYR A 60 15.14 -7.15 1.61
C TYR A 60 15.42 -5.82 0.93
N SER A 61 16.40 -5.82 0.02
CA SER A 61 16.68 -4.68 -0.86
C SER A 61 16.41 -5.02 -2.33
N ASN A 62 16.16 -3.99 -3.13
CA ASN A 62 15.99 -4.06 -4.58
C ASN A 62 17.30 -3.59 -5.27
N LEU A 63 17.39 -3.73 -6.60
CA LEU A 63 18.48 -3.14 -7.37
C LEU A 63 18.50 -1.60 -7.28
N LEU A 64 17.32 -1.01 -7.26
CA LEU A 64 17.10 0.44 -7.15
C LEU A 64 15.83 0.71 -6.37
N ASP A 65 15.66 1.94 -5.90
CA ASP A 65 14.43 2.45 -5.30
C ASP A 65 13.87 3.58 -6.17
N PHE A 66 12.65 4.01 -5.89
CA PHE A 66 12.03 5.16 -6.56
C PHE A 66 11.70 6.24 -5.54
N ASP A 67 12.19 7.46 -5.79
CA ASP A 67 11.86 8.66 -5.02
C ASP A 67 10.54 9.25 -5.57
N GLU A 68 9.44 9.00 -4.87
CA GLU A 68 8.11 9.43 -5.26
C GLU A 68 7.93 10.96 -5.19
N TYR A 69 8.68 11.64 -4.32
CA TYR A 69 8.60 13.09 -4.21
C TYR A 69 9.30 13.83 -5.34
N HIS A 70 10.45 13.28 -5.81
CA HIS A 70 11.22 13.87 -6.89
C HIS A 70 11.03 13.15 -8.23
N GLN A 71 10.15 12.15 -8.29
CA GLN A 71 9.81 11.39 -9.50
C GLN A 71 11.04 10.82 -10.23
N LYS A 72 11.96 10.21 -9.49
CA LYS A 72 13.19 9.63 -10.04
C LYS A 72 13.59 8.32 -9.40
N PHE A 73 14.21 7.46 -10.19
CA PHE A 73 14.89 6.27 -9.65
C PHE A 73 16.17 6.67 -8.92
N VAL A 74 16.46 6.00 -7.83
CA VAL A 74 17.63 6.23 -6.97
C VAL A 74 18.38 4.92 -6.73
N PRO A 75 19.73 5.00 -6.51
CA PRO A 75 20.54 3.82 -6.20
C PRO A 75 20.06 3.05 -4.97
N SER A 76 20.21 1.71 -5.01
CA SER A 76 20.06 0.79 -3.89
C SER A 76 21.18 -0.27 -3.97
N LEU A 77 20.92 -1.55 -4.29
CA LEU A 77 21.97 -2.54 -4.51
C LEU A 77 22.82 -2.23 -5.77
N ALA A 78 22.23 -1.58 -6.76
CA ALA A 78 22.99 -0.99 -7.87
C ALA A 78 23.37 0.45 -7.53
N LYS A 79 24.66 0.80 -7.73
CA LYS A 79 25.18 2.18 -7.58
C LYS A 79 24.87 3.06 -8.79
N SER A 80 24.71 2.45 -9.98
CA SER A 80 24.34 3.13 -11.22
C SER A 80 23.75 2.15 -12.23
N TRP A 81 23.10 2.70 -13.25
CA TRP A 81 22.56 1.91 -14.37
C TRP A 81 22.58 2.71 -15.67
N LYS A 82 22.52 2.00 -16.78
CA LYS A 82 22.43 2.56 -18.12
C LYS A 82 21.41 1.80 -18.95
N ARG A 83 20.49 2.52 -19.59
CA ARG A 83 19.64 1.95 -20.64
C ARG A 83 20.44 1.90 -21.94
N VAL A 84 20.71 0.69 -22.42
CA VAL A 84 21.45 0.42 -23.66
C VAL A 84 20.52 0.42 -24.86
N SER A 85 19.32 -0.14 -24.69
CA SER A 85 18.25 -0.12 -25.69
C SER A 85 16.87 -0.17 -25.00
N ASN A 86 15.79 -0.22 -25.78
CA ASN A 86 14.44 -0.34 -25.25
C ASN A 86 14.17 -1.64 -24.49
N THR A 87 15.07 -2.62 -24.61
CA THR A 87 14.95 -3.91 -23.92
C THR A 87 16.16 -4.23 -23.05
N VAL A 88 17.21 -3.41 -23.04
CA VAL A 88 18.47 -3.75 -22.36
C VAL A 88 18.85 -2.69 -21.35
N LEU A 89 19.02 -3.12 -20.11
CA LEU A 89 19.54 -2.34 -18.99
C LEU A 89 20.86 -2.96 -18.49
N GLU A 90 21.87 -2.15 -18.24
CA GLU A 90 23.09 -2.55 -17.54
C GLU A 90 23.14 -1.88 -16.17
N PHE A 91 23.61 -2.62 -15.16
CA PHE A 91 23.73 -2.16 -13.79
C PHE A 91 25.15 -2.36 -13.28
N ASP A 92 25.72 -1.33 -12.67
CA ASP A 92 26.92 -1.43 -11.86
C ASP A 92 26.51 -1.64 -10.41
N LEU A 93 26.85 -2.79 -9.85
CA LEU A 93 26.45 -3.20 -8.50
C LEU A 93 27.42 -2.65 -7.45
N ARG A 94 26.93 -2.52 -6.22
CA ARG A 94 27.76 -2.20 -5.06
C ARG A 94 28.65 -3.39 -4.71
N ASP A 95 29.81 -3.11 -4.13
CA ASP A 95 30.83 -4.09 -3.71
C ASP A 95 31.08 -4.06 -2.19
N ASP A 96 30.34 -3.20 -1.47
CA ASP A 96 30.45 -2.99 -0.02
C ASP A 96 29.28 -3.61 0.76
N ILE A 97 28.45 -4.44 0.14
CA ILE A 97 27.27 -5.04 0.75
C ILE A 97 27.57 -6.45 1.26
N THR A 98 26.98 -6.76 2.41
CA THR A 98 27.01 -8.09 3.02
C THR A 98 25.59 -8.50 3.42
N PHE A 99 25.20 -9.71 3.11
CA PHE A 99 23.94 -10.31 3.56
C PHE A 99 23.94 -10.54 5.07
N HIS A 100 22.76 -10.77 5.64
CA HIS A 100 22.60 -10.96 7.08
C HIS A 100 23.35 -12.19 7.65
N ASN A 101 23.67 -13.17 6.80
CA ASN A 101 24.47 -14.35 7.14
C ASN A 101 26.00 -14.14 7.02
N GLY A 102 26.43 -13.01 6.47
CA GLY A 102 27.84 -12.68 6.26
C GLY A 102 28.34 -12.88 4.83
N ASN A 103 27.57 -13.50 3.93
CA ASN A 103 27.92 -13.65 2.52
C ASN A 103 28.04 -12.29 1.83
N LYS A 104 28.94 -12.19 0.89
CA LYS A 104 29.12 -10.96 0.09
C LYS A 104 28.10 -10.91 -1.03
N PHE A 105 27.52 -9.73 -1.25
CA PHE A 105 26.65 -9.48 -2.38
C PHE A 105 27.47 -9.26 -3.65
N ASP A 106 27.09 -9.94 -4.73
CA ASP A 106 27.69 -9.76 -6.05
C ASP A 106 26.68 -10.00 -7.21
N ALA A 107 27.21 -10.12 -8.43
CA ALA A 107 26.40 -10.31 -9.64
C ALA A 107 25.74 -11.69 -9.70
N ASP A 108 26.30 -12.70 -9.04
CA ASP A 108 25.73 -14.05 -9.04
C ASP A 108 24.39 -14.06 -8.30
N ASP A 109 24.25 -13.33 -7.18
CA ASP A 109 23.00 -13.23 -6.43
C ASP A 109 21.85 -12.70 -7.28
N VAL A 110 22.13 -11.65 -8.05
CA VAL A 110 21.14 -11.05 -8.95
C VAL A 110 20.77 -12.02 -10.06
N VAL A 111 21.75 -12.63 -10.70
CA VAL A 111 21.53 -13.58 -11.81
C VAL A 111 20.76 -14.81 -11.33
N GLU A 112 21.14 -15.39 -10.20
CA GLU A 112 20.45 -16.54 -9.61
C GLU A 112 19.01 -16.20 -9.23
N THR A 113 18.79 -15.08 -8.55
CA THR A 113 17.44 -14.61 -8.20
C THR A 113 16.56 -14.46 -9.43
N LEU A 114 17.04 -13.77 -10.47
CA LEU A 114 16.27 -13.51 -11.67
C LEU A 114 16.04 -14.79 -12.51
N ASN A 115 17.04 -15.69 -12.57
CA ASN A 115 16.88 -16.99 -13.24
C ASN A 115 15.83 -17.86 -12.54
N TRP A 116 15.87 -17.93 -11.21
CA TRP A 116 14.84 -18.62 -10.44
C TRP A 116 13.44 -18.04 -10.68
N LEU A 117 13.31 -16.71 -10.65
CA LEU A 117 12.03 -16.04 -10.88
C LEU A 117 11.45 -16.31 -12.28
N ARG A 118 12.28 -16.47 -13.31
CA ARG A 118 11.85 -16.72 -14.69
C ARG A 118 11.69 -18.20 -15.04
N ASP A 119 12.23 -19.13 -14.24
CA ASP A 119 12.14 -20.56 -14.51
C ASP A 119 10.68 -21.02 -14.51
N GLU A 120 10.24 -21.69 -15.56
CA GLU A 120 8.87 -22.18 -15.73
C GLU A 120 8.42 -23.14 -14.61
N LYS A 121 9.37 -23.86 -13.99
CA LYS A 121 9.11 -24.76 -12.86
C LYS A 121 8.86 -24.03 -11.55
N THR A 122 9.28 -22.78 -11.44
CA THR A 122 9.12 -21.98 -10.22
C THR A 122 7.64 -21.65 -10.00
N LYS A 123 7.13 -22.08 -8.87
CA LYS A 123 5.75 -21.83 -8.44
C LYS A 123 5.72 -20.66 -7.47
N ILE A 124 5.48 -19.45 -7.98
CA ILE A 124 5.31 -18.23 -7.20
C ILE A 124 4.01 -17.53 -7.57
N ARG A 125 3.51 -16.73 -6.66
CA ARG A 125 2.32 -15.92 -6.92
C ARG A 125 2.65 -14.81 -7.91
N PHE A 126 1.75 -14.55 -8.86
CA PHE A 126 1.93 -13.53 -9.90
C PHE A 126 3.20 -13.71 -10.74
N LYS A 127 3.49 -14.93 -11.13
CA LYS A 127 4.65 -15.35 -11.93
C LYS A 127 4.89 -14.49 -13.16
N ASP A 128 3.83 -14.11 -13.87
CA ASP A 128 3.82 -13.26 -15.06
C ASP A 128 4.47 -11.88 -14.84
N ARG A 129 4.56 -11.43 -13.58
CA ARG A 129 5.17 -10.15 -13.23
C ARG A 129 6.70 -10.21 -13.10
N TYR A 130 7.29 -11.39 -13.13
CA TYR A 130 8.71 -11.61 -12.85
C TYR A 130 9.47 -12.26 -14.02
N ASP A 131 8.81 -13.00 -14.90
CA ASP A 131 9.44 -13.85 -15.92
C ASP A 131 9.93 -13.11 -17.16
N TRP A 132 9.83 -11.79 -17.20
CA TRP A 132 10.20 -10.95 -18.34
C TRP A 132 11.72 -10.70 -18.44
N THR A 133 12.50 -10.93 -17.37
CA THR A 133 13.91 -10.63 -17.29
C THR A 133 14.77 -11.75 -17.88
N ILE A 134 15.85 -11.39 -18.59
CA ILE A 134 16.91 -12.32 -19.01
C ILE A 134 18.21 -11.74 -18.47
N PRO A 135 18.74 -12.23 -17.32
CA PRO A 135 19.94 -11.70 -16.70
C PRO A 135 21.20 -12.28 -17.34
N GLU A 136 22.24 -11.48 -17.42
CA GLU A 136 23.60 -11.83 -17.85
C GLU A 136 24.64 -11.22 -16.91
N LYS A 137 25.59 -12.03 -16.42
CA LYS A 137 26.74 -11.56 -15.65
C LYS A 137 27.80 -10.99 -16.60
N LEU A 138 28.12 -9.72 -16.46
CA LEU A 138 29.19 -9.05 -17.23
C LEU A 138 30.51 -8.94 -16.45
N GLY A 139 30.46 -9.13 -15.14
CA GLY A 139 31.60 -9.07 -14.24
C GLY A 139 31.18 -9.31 -12.79
N PRO A 140 32.09 -9.32 -11.80
CA PRO A 140 31.74 -9.60 -10.42
C PRO A 140 30.68 -8.65 -9.85
N HIS A 141 30.67 -7.39 -10.27
CA HIS A 141 29.73 -6.36 -9.85
C HIS A 141 29.08 -5.64 -11.03
N LYS A 142 28.86 -6.37 -12.13
CA LYS A 142 28.18 -5.81 -13.31
C LYS A 142 27.26 -6.85 -13.94
N ILE A 143 26.03 -6.45 -14.22
CA ILE A 143 25.02 -7.29 -14.87
C ILE A 143 24.36 -6.57 -16.03
N ARG A 144 23.77 -7.36 -16.91
CA ARG A 144 22.82 -6.91 -17.93
C ARG A 144 21.49 -7.61 -17.71
N ILE A 145 20.39 -6.89 -17.84
CA ILE A 145 19.04 -7.43 -17.85
C ILE A 145 18.44 -7.10 -19.22
N THR A 146 18.07 -8.15 -19.95
CA THR A 146 17.34 -8.01 -21.21
C THR A 146 15.86 -8.35 -20.97
N ALA A 147 14.94 -7.46 -21.33
CA ALA A 147 13.51 -7.72 -21.32
C ALA A 147 13.11 -8.51 -22.56
N LYS A 148 12.16 -9.45 -22.44
CA LYS A 148 11.62 -10.24 -23.57
C LYS A 148 10.99 -9.34 -24.65
N GLN A 149 10.43 -8.21 -24.24
CA GLN A 149 9.86 -7.17 -25.10
C GLN A 149 9.96 -5.80 -24.42
N PRO A 150 9.93 -4.70 -25.18
CA PRO A 150 9.96 -3.36 -24.58
C PRO A 150 8.69 -3.12 -23.74
N PHE A 151 8.86 -2.57 -22.53
CA PHE A 151 7.76 -2.04 -21.74
C PHE A 151 8.28 -1.00 -20.74
N SER A 152 7.62 0.13 -20.64
CA SER A 152 8.11 1.31 -19.94
C SER A 152 8.12 1.20 -18.41
N THR A 153 7.48 0.18 -17.85
CA THR A 153 7.43 -0.07 -16.40
C THR A 153 8.54 -1.00 -15.90
N ASP A 154 9.55 -1.34 -16.73
CA ASP A 154 10.65 -2.22 -16.36
C ASP A 154 11.43 -1.71 -15.12
N MET A 155 11.80 -0.43 -15.11
CA MET A 155 12.49 0.19 -13.97
C MET A 155 11.59 0.24 -12.73
N SER A 156 10.30 0.55 -12.88
CA SER A 156 9.34 0.52 -11.77
C SER A 156 9.20 -0.90 -11.21
N ASN A 157 9.16 -1.93 -12.05
CA ASN A 157 9.16 -3.31 -11.59
C ASN A 157 10.42 -3.65 -10.78
N LEU A 158 11.61 -3.27 -11.28
CA LEU A 158 12.88 -3.51 -10.58
C LEU A 158 12.96 -2.76 -9.24
N ALA A 159 12.36 -1.58 -9.13
CA ALA A 159 12.37 -0.77 -7.90
C ALA A 159 11.37 -1.26 -6.83
N TYR A 160 10.24 -1.84 -7.23
CA TYR A 160 9.19 -2.19 -6.27
C TYR A 160 9.08 -3.69 -5.99
N ARG A 161 9.33 -4.55 -6.99
CA ARG A 161 8.99 -5.97 -6.92
C ARG A 161 10.16 -6.91 -6.73
N PHE A 162 11.33 -6.59 -7.29
CA PHE A 162 12.46 -7.53 -7.32
C PHE A 162 13.32 -7.41 -6.07
N LYS A 163 13.12 -8.32 -5.12
CA LYS A 163 13.94 -8.49 -3.93
C LYS A 163 15.09 -9.44 -4.25
N ILE A 164 16.34 -9.01 -4.07
CA ILE A 164 17.49 -9.87 -4.37
C ILE A 164 17.75 -10.81 -3.20
N LEU A 165 17.87 -12.09 -3.51
CA LEU A 165 18.12 -13.17 -2.58
C LEU A 165 19.62 -13.55 -2.59
N ASP A 166 20.10 -14.17 -1.52
CA ASP A 166 21.46 -14.71 -1.44
C ASP A 166 21.58 -15.98 -2.28
N GLY A 167 22.34 -15.93 -3.35
CA GLY A 167 22.51 -17.03 -4.31
C GLY A 167 23.17 -18.26 -3.71
N GLU A 168 24.08 -18.12 -2.76
CA GLU A 168 24.70 -19.24 -2.05
C GLU A 168 23.66 -19.98 -1.19
N THR A 169 22.83 -19.23 -0.45
CA THR A 169 21.71 -19.80 0.30
C THR A 169 20.72 -20.48 -0.63
N MET A 170 20.35 -19.87 -1.77
CA MET A 170 19.44 -20.47 -2.74
C MET A 170 19.95 -21.83 -3.22
N LYS A 171 21.23 -21.94 -3.56
CA LYS A 171 21.89 -23.19 -4.01
C LYS A 171 21.98 -24.27 -2.93
N SER A 172 22.03 -23.86 -1.68
CA SER A 172 22.10 -24.80 -0.53
C SER A 172 20.77 -25.46 -0.21
N LEU A 173 19.65 -24.88 -0.66
CA LEU A 173 18.30 -25.38 -0.38
C LEU A 173 17.89 -26.47 -1.36
N SER A 174 17.36 -27.59 -0.85
CA SER A 174 16.72 -28.63 -1.66
C SER A 174 15.35 -28.19 -2.22
N ASN A 175 14.71 -27.22 -1.55
CA ASN A 175 13.43 -26.65 -1.91
C ASN A 175 13.43 -25.13 -1.68
N MET A 176 13.28 -24.35 -2.73
CA MET A 176 13.22 -22.88 -2.62
C MET A 176 12.03 -22.37 -1.78
N GLY A 177 10.98 -23.18 -1.60
CA GLY A 177 9.90 -22.87 -0.66
C GLY A 177 10.34 -22.79 0.80
N ASP A 178 11.55 -23.22 1.13
CA ASP A 178 12.13 -23.12 2.48
C ASP A 178 12.91 -21.81 2.68
N TYR A 179 13.20 -21.07 1.59
CA TYR A 179 13.77 -19.73 1.69
C TYR A 179 12.79 -18.82 2.45
N GLY A 180 13.24 -18.22 3.52
CA GLY A 180 12.39 -17.32 4.33
C GLY A 180 11.47 -18.02 5.34
N ARG A 181 11.44 -19.35 5.43
CA ARG A 181 10.60 -20.05 6.43
C ARG A 181 11.07 -19.87 7.85
N THR A 182 12.38 -19.93 8.08
CA THR A 182 12.95 -19.87 9.43
C THR A 182 13.87 -18.68 9.60
N ASN A 183 14.75 -18.42 8.65
CA ASN A 183 15.77 -17.39 8.76
C ASN A 183 16.11 -16.84 7.38
N PRO A 184 15.32 -15.90 6.86
CA PRO A 184 15.55 -15.33 5.54
C PRO A 184 16.86 -14.56 5.50
N VAL A 185 17.68 -14.86 4.51
CA VAL A 185 18.95 -14.16 4.25
C VAL A 185 18.69 -12.99 3.31
N ALA A 186 19.01 -11.78 3.76
CA ALA A 186 18.71 -10.56 3.05
C ALA A 186 19.72 -9.46 3.36
N THR A 187 19.52 -8.25 2.80
CA THR A 187 20.48 -7.12 2.85
C THR A 187 19.91 -5.85 3.47
N GLY A 188 18.67 -5.89 3.98
CA GLY A 188 17.99 -4.70 4.51
C GLY A 188 18.45 -4.26 5.90
N PRO A 189 17.92 -3.12 6.42
CA PRO A 189 18.33 -2.55 7.71
C PRO A 189 17.91 -3.34 8.93
N TYR A 190 17.00 -4.30 8.78
CA TYR A 190 16.62 -5.24 9.84
C TYR A 190 16.80 -6.68 9.37
N LYS A 191 17.34 -7.51 10.25
CA LYS A 191 17.42 -8.97 10.07
C LYS A 191 16.39 -9.70 10.91
N VAL A 192 15.90 -10.82 10.42
CA VAL A 192 15.03 -11.72 11.18
C VAL A 192 15.87 -12.47 12.21
N VAL A 193 15.43 -12.47 13.45
CA VAL A 193 16.09 -13.21 14.55
C VAL A 193 15.20 -14.30 15.16
N ASP A 194 13.89 -14.18 15.01
CA ASP A 194 12.93 -15.24 15.33
C ASP A 194 11.70 -15.12 14.43
N PHE A 195 11.19 -16.25 13.97
CA PHE A 195 9.96 -16.32 13.20
C PHE A 195 9.19 -17.59 13.54
N ASP A 196 7.95 -17.40 13.95
CA ASP A 196 7.00 -18.48 14.21
C ASP A 196 5.59 -17.97 13.86
N ALA A 197 4.85 -18.73 13.09
CA ALA A 197 3.53 -18.30 12.61
C ALA A 197 2.51 -17.99 13.73
N ASN A 198 2.70 -18.54 14.93
CA ASN A 198 1.81 -18.32 16.07
C ASN A 198 2.36 -17.27 17.06
N ARG A 199 3.70 -17.16 17.19
CA ARG A 199 4.33 -16.23 18.12
C ARG A 199 4.71 -14.90 17.50
N GLY A 200 4.86 -14.88 16.16
CA GLY A 200 5.18 -13.67 15.42
C GLY A 200 6.59 -13.64 14.85
N LEU A 201 7.00 -12.44 14.51
CA LEU A 201 8.25 -12.13 13.82
C LEU A 201 9.07 -11.15 14.67
N VAL A 202 10.29 -11.52 15.04
CA VAL A 202 11.22 -10.62 15.72
C VAL A 202 12.34 -10.22 14.77
N LEU A 203 12.46 -8.91 14.59
CA LEU A 203 13.51 -8.27 13.80
C LEU A 203 14.51 -7.55 14.70
N GLU A 204 15.78 -7.55 14.31
CA GLU A 204 16.84 -6.80 14.95
C GLU A 204 17.53 -5.88 13.96
N ALA A 205 17.77 -4.63 14.38
CA ALA A 205 18.47 -3.64 13.58
C ALA A 205 19.90 -4.11 13.25
N VAL A 206 20.29 -4.01 11.99
CA VAL A 206 21.63 -4.38 11.52
C VAL A 206 22.61 -3.29 11.92
N ALA A 207 23.56 -3.65 12.81
CA ALA A 207 24.62 -2.74 13.18
C ALA A 207 25.47 -2.37 11.94
N ASN A 208 25.75 -1.08 11.76
CA ASN A 208 26.55 -0.58 10.63
C ASN A 208 25.99 -0.98 9.25
N HIS A 209 24.66 -1.03 9.10
CA HIS A 209 24.02 -1.27 7.80
C HIS A 209 24.71 -0.44 6.69
N TRP A 210 24.88 -1.06 5.50
CA TRP A 210 25.61 -0.47 4.38
C TRP A 210 24.95 0.81 3.85
N ASP A 211 23.62 0.88 3.82
CA ASP A 211 22.89 2.08 3.39
C ASP A 211 22.71 3.04 4.56
N LYS A 212 23.36 4.21 4.46
CA LYS A 212 23.29 5.30 5.44
C LYS A 212 22.25 6.35 5.09
N THR A 213 21.50 6.15 4.03
CA THR A 213 20.44 7.08 3.64
C THR A 213 19.27 7.05 4.64
N PRO A 214 18.46 8.11 4.72
CA PRO A 214 17.25 8.11 5.55
C PRO A 214 16.23 7.03 5.18
N TYR A 215 16.40 6.40 4.03
CA TYR A 215 15.48 5.35 3.53
C TYR A 215 15.67 4.01 4.24
N SER A 216 16.86 3.75 4.74
CA SER A 216 17.25 2.49 5.40
C SER A 216 17.45 2.66 6.90
N ARG A 217 16.71 3.56 7.53
CA ARG A 217 16.79 3.79 8.96
C ARG A 217 16.21 2.61 9.77
N ALA A 218 16.81 2.36 10.92
CA ALA A 218 16.38 1.35 11.88
C ALA A 218 16.29 1.99 13.28
N PRO A 219 15.26 2.81 13.57
CA PRO A 219 15.18 3.61 14.79
C PRO A 219 14.88 2.80 16.05
N ALA A 220 14.25 1.64 15.93
CA ALA A 220 14.05 0.71 17.04
C ALA A 220 15.12 -0.39 16.96
N LYS A 221 15.73 -0.74 18.10
CA LYS A 221 16.72 -1.81 18.17
C LYS A 221 16.12 -3.16 17.75
N ARG A 222 14.88 -3.40 18.16
CA ARG A 222 14.08 -4.56 17.78
C ARG A 222 12.66 -4.16 17.39
N VAL A 223 12.08 -4.94 16.51
CA VAL A 223 10.65 -4.87 16.15
C VAL A 223 10.05 -6.25 16.34
N HIS A 224 8.97 -6.34 17.09
CA HIS A 224 8.19 -7.55 17.26
C HIS A 224 6.85 -7.40 16.57
N GLY A 225 6.67 -8.08 15.44
CA GLY A 225 5.39 -8.25 14.78
C GLY A 225 4.56 -9.30 15.52
N VAL A 226 3.52 -8.86 16.21
CA VAL A 226 2.67 -9.70 17.07
C VAL A 226 1.42 -10.12 16.30
N PRO A 227 1.19 -11.43 16.05
CA PRO A 227 0.01 -11.89 15.33
C PRO A 227 -1.23 -11.82 16.23
N VAL A 228 -2.18 -11.00 15.84
CA VAL A 228 -3.48 -10.86 16.51
C VAL A 228 -4.56 -10.64 15.45
N PRO A 229 -5.21 -11.70 14.93
CA PRO A 229 -6.21 -11.56 13.87
C PRO A 229 -7.47 -10.83 14.31
N ASP A 230 -7.90 -11.00 15.57
CA ASP A 230 -9.12 -10.41 16.09
C ASP A 230 -8.93 -8.95 16.52
N ARG A 231 -9.72 -8.03 15.94
CA ARG A 231 -9.62 -6.60 16.17
C ARG A 231 -9.88 -6.19 17.62
N GLN A 232 -10.82 -6.80 18.30
CA GLN A 232 -11.14 -6.46 19.69
C GLN A 232 -10.00 -6.86 20.60
N THR A 233 -9.37 -8.01 20.33
CA THR A 233 -8.16 -8.46 21.04
C THR A 233 -6.97 -7.51 20.77
N GLN A 234 -6.82 -7.00 19.55
CA GLN A 234 -5.79 -5.99 19.23
C GLN A 234 -5.96 -4.74 20.10
N VAL A 235 -7.20 -4.22 20.16
CA VAL A 235 -7.54 -3.03 20.97
C VAL A 235 -7.27 -3.30 22.46
N ALA A 236 -7.69 -4.44 22.99
CA ALA A 236 -7.46 -4.81 24.39
C ALA A 236 -5.97 -4.87 24.70
N LYS A 237 -5.16 -5.52 23.85
CA LYS A 237 -3.70 -5.60 24.01
C LYS A 237 -3.01 -4.23 23.90
N PHE A 238 -3.51 -3.37 23.01
CA PHE A 238 -3.01 -2.01 22.88
C PHE A 238 -3.27 -1.19 24.16
N LEU A 239 -4.50 -1.24 24.69
CA LEU A 239 -4.86 -0.56 25.94
C LEU A 239 -4.12 -1.11 27.16
N ALA A 240 -3.86 -2.42 27.19
CA ALA A 240 -3.01 -3.07 28.20
C ALA A 240 -1.52 -2.72 28.06
N GLY A 241 -1.14 -2.09 26.94
CA GLY A 241 0.23 -1.73 26.62
C GLY A 241 1.10 -2.90 26.17
N GLU A 242 0.53 -4.01 25.74
CA GLU A 242 1.24 -5.13 25.13
C GLU A 242 1.60 -4.87 23.66
N ILE A 243 0.87 -3.99 22.99
CA ILE A 243 1.09 -3.50 21.62
C ILE A 243 1.38 -2.00 21.66
N ASP A 244 2.32 -1.54 20.86
CA ASP A 244 2.73 -0.14 20.76
C ASP A 244 2.13 0.57 19.54
N LEU A 245 1.81 -0.19 18.48
CA LEU A 245 1.25 0.32 17.22
C LEU A 245 0.23 -0.64 16.64
N LEU A 246 -0.98 -0.15 16.42
CA LEU A 246 -2.03 -0.79 15.63
C LEU A 246 -1.97 -0.27 14.19
N ARG A 247 -2.21 -1.15 13.22
CA ARG A 247 -2.22 -0.84 11.80
C ARG A 247 -3.61 -1.05 11.20
N ASN A 248 -3.92 -0.26 10.17
CA ASN A 248 -5.18 -0.37 9.41
C ASN A 248 -6.42 -0.39 10.32
N VAL A 249 -6.47 0.54 11.27
CA VAL A 249 -7.56 0.66 12.24
C VAL A 249 -8.78 1.31 11.58
N GLU A 250 -9.96 0.80 11.87
CA GLU A 250 -11.22 1.38 11.38
C GLU A 250 -11.43 2.79 11.99
N PRO A 251 -12.08 3.71 11.25
CA PRO A 251 -12.22 5.12 11.67
C PRO A 251 -12.85 5.31 13.05
N GLU A 252 -13.90 4.55 13.36
CA GLU A 252 -14.60 4.62 14.65
C GLU A 252 -13.68 4.19 15.79
N THR A 253 -13.02 3.06 15.65
CA THR A 253 -12.05 2.55 16.63
C THR A 253 -10.87 3.51 16.81
N ALA A 254 -10.34 4.08 15.73
CA ALA A 254 -9.26 5.07 15.80
C ALA A 254 -9.71 6.33 16.56
N LYS A 255 -10.94 6.81 16.32
CA LYS A 255 -11.53 7.94 17.03
C LYS A 255 -11.69 7.65 18.53
N GLU A 256 -12.20 6.47 18.88
CA GLU A 256 -12.36 6.05 20.28
C GLU A 256 -11.00 5.99 21.00
N LEU A 257 -10.01 5.34 20.41
CA LEU A 257 -8.65 5.25 20.97
C LEU A 257 -7.99 6.64 21.07
N GLY A 258 -8.20 7.51 20.09
CA GLY A 258 -7.77 8.91 20.13
C GLY A 258 -8.38 9.67 21.32
N GLY A 259 -9.68 9.47 21.58
CA GLY A 259 -10.37 10.01 22.77
C GLY A 259 -9.80 9.50 24.10
N MET A 260 -9.22 8.30 24.12
CA MET A 260 -8.52 7.71 25.27
C MET A 260 -7.04 8.16 25.35
N GLY A 261 -6.58 9.00 24.42
CA GLY A 261 -5.25 9.61 24.42
C GLY A 261 -4.21 8.86 23.62
N ALA A 262 -4.59 7.93 22.75
CA ALA A 262 -3.70 7.38 21.73
C ALA A 262 -3.45 8.40 20.62
N VAL A 263 -2.38 8.21 19.85
CA VAL A 263 -2.06 9.06 18.69
C VAL A 263 -2.61 8.41 17.43
N VAL A 264 -3.53 9.08 16.76
CA VAL A 264 -4.07 8.64 15.47
C VAL A 264 -3.23 9.25 14.36
N ASN A 265 -2.67 8.40 13.51
CA ASN A 265 -1.79 8.79 12.41
C ASN A 265 -2.43 8.38 11.07
N PRO A 266 -3.13 9.28 10.36
CA PRO A 266 -3.52 9.05 8.98
C PRO A 266 -2.26 9.00 8.12
N THR A 267 -2.00 7.85 7.52
CA THR A 267 -0.81 7.63 6.70
C THR A 267 -1.21 7.54 5.24
N PRO A 268 -0.66 8.39 4.38
CA PRO A 268 -0.88 8.30 2.94
C PRO A 268 -0.57 6.90 2.42
N ALA A 269 -1.41 6.38 1.55
CA ALA A 269 -1.29 5.00 1.04
C ALA A 269 -1.43 4.89 -0.47
N GLN A 270 -1.61 6.02 -1.18
CA GLN A 270 -1.94 6.05 -2.61
C GLN A 270 -3.08 5.07 -2.99
N ASN A 271 -4.02 4.85 -2.07
CA ASN A 271 -5.24 4.11 -2.38
C ASN A 271 -6.22 5.08 -3.03
N LEU A 272 -6.43 4.97 -4.33
CA LEU A 272 -7.37 5.81 -5.05
C LEU A 272 -8.80 5.36 -4.78
N LEU A 273 -9.57 6.14 -4.03
CA LEU A 273 -11.02 6.02 -3.91
C LEU A 273 -11.67 6.64 -5.14
N TYR A 274 -12.52 5.90 -5.83
CA TYR A 274 -13.08 6.32 -7.10
C TYR A 274 -14.54 5.86 -7.30
N VAL A 275 -15.22 6.52 -8.25
CA VAL A 275 -16.48 6.03 -8.84
C VAL A 275 -16.24 5.76 -10.32
N THR A 276 -16.70 4.62 -10.81
CA THR A 276 -16.73 4.29 -12.24
C THR A 276 -18.15 4.27 -12.76
N LEU A 277 -18.34 4.72 -14.00
CA LEU A 277 -19.63 4.82 -14.70
C LEU A 277 -19.54 4.09 -16.04
N ASP A 278 -20.49 3.19 -16.33
CA ASP A 278 -20.49 2.29 -17.49
C ASP A 278 -20.85 3.01 -18.81
N ALA A 279 -19.90 3.70 -19.40
CA ALA A 279 -20.14 4.43 -20.65
C ALA A 279 -20.25 3.51 -21.88
N ALA A 280 -19.64 2.33 -21.87
CA ALA A 280 -19.74 1.35 -22.96
C ALA A 280 -21.05 0.54 -22.90
N GLY A 281 -21.82 0.66 -21.84
CA GLY A 281 -23.06 -0.08 -21.68
C GLY A 281 -22.83 -1.60 -21.57
N ARG A 282 -21.85 -2.04 -20.81
CA ARG A 282 -21.62 -3.46 -20.54
C ARG A 282 -22.70 -4.04 -19.64
N SER A 283 -23.14 -3.27 -18.63
CA SER A 283 -24.19 -3.66 -17.71
C SER A 283 -25.56 -3.72 -18.37
N LYS A 284 -26.53 -4.34 -17.72
CA LYS A 284 -27.93 -4.42 -18.19
C LYS A 284 -28.58 -3.04 -18.24
N ASN A 285 -28.27 -2.17 -17.29
CA ASN A 285 -28.81 -0.82 -17.21
C ASN A 285 -27.93 0.15 -18.04
N LYS A 286 -28.46 0.67 -19.13
CA LYS A 286 -27.74 1.51 -20.09
C LYS A 286 -27.74 3.01 -19.77
N ILE A 287 -28.25 3.45 -18.63
CA ILE A 287 -28.38 4.88 -18.33
C ILE A 287 -27.05 5.64 -18.38
N MET A 288 -25.95 4.98 -18.01
CA MET A 288 -24.62 5.60 -18.03
C MET A 288 -23.98 5.67 -19.42
N THR A 289 -24.61 5.17 -20.49
CA THR A 289 -24.12 5.39 -21.85
C THR A 289 -24.33 6.84 -22.29
N ASP A 290 -25.31 7.54 -21.73
CA ASP A 290 -25.52 8.98 -21.97
C ASP A 290 -24.52 9.81 -21.14
N GLU A 291 -23.68 10.59 -21.81
CA GLU A 291 -22.68 11.46 -21.19
C GLU A 291 -23.31 12.49 -20.23
N ARG A 292 -24.52 12.99 -20.55
CA ARG A 292 -25.25 13.94 -19.70
C ARG A 292 -25.61 13.33 -18.35
N VAL A 293 -26.01 12.05 -18.33
CA VAL A 293 -26.31 11.31 -17.10
C VAL A 293 -25.05 11.12 -16.25
N ARG A 294 -23.92 10.78 -16.87
CA ARG A 294 -22.64 10.65 -16.16
C ARG A 294 -22.19 11.99 -15.56
N LYS A 295 -22.30 13.08 -16.32
CA LYS A 295 -21.98 14.44 -15.84
C LYS A 295 -22.91 14.83 -14.68
N ALA A 296 -24.20 14.57 -14.81
CA ALA A 296 -25.18 14.83 -13.75
C ALA A 296 -24.82 14.08 -12.46
N PHE A 297 -24.41 12.81 -12.58
CA PHE A 297 -23.97 12.03 -11.44
C PHE A 297 -22.78 12.67 -10.72
N ILE A 298 -21.73 13.03 -11.45
CA ILE A 298 -20.50 13.61 -10.88
C ILE A 298 -20.77 14.99 -10.27
N MET A 299 -21.49 15.87 -10.98
CA MET A 299 -21.77 17.23 -10.53
C MET A 299 -22.70 17.30 -9.32
N ALA A 300 -23.37 16.20 -8.97
CA ALA A 300 -24.20 16.09 -7.75
C ALA A 300 -23.38 15.76 -6.49
N ILE A 301 -22.09 15.46 -6.60
CA ILE A 301 -21.25 14.99 -5.50
C ILE A 301 -20.49 16.16 -4.87
N PRO A 302 -20.79 16.58 -3.62
CA PRO A 302 -20.02 17.57 -2.87
C PRO A 302 -18.74 16.93 -2.33
N ARG A 303 -17.75 16.74 -3.20
CA ARG A 303 -16.53 15.97 -2.98
C ARG A 303 -15.84 16.34 -1.67
N ASP A 304 -15.53 17.64 -1.46
CA ASP A 304 -14.82 18.13 -0.29
C ASP A 304 -15.53 17.78 1.02
N GLN A 305 -16.85 17.93 1.03
CA GLN A 305 -17.65 17.62 2.21
C GLN A 305 -17.66 16.13 2.50
N ILE A 306 -17.82 15.29 1.46
CA ILE A 306 -17.81 13.83 1.61
C ILE A 306 -16.45 13.36 2.11
N VAL A 307 -15.35 13.86 1.52
CA VAL A 307 -13.99 13.48 1.90
C VAL A 307 -13.72 13.86 3.36
N LYS A 308 -13.98 15.09 3.76
CA LYS A 308 -13.76 15.56 5.13
C LYS A 308 -14.58 14.78 6.17
N THR A 309 -15.80 14.37 5.80
CA THR A 309 -16.71 13.74 6.77
C THR A 309 -16.53 12.23 6.87
N PHE A 310 -16.26 11.54 5.74
CA PHE A 310 -16.36 10.08 5.66
C PHE A 310 -15.03 9.38 5.32
N VAL A 311 -14.02 10.12 4.82
CA VAL A 311 -12.71 9.54 4.57
C VAL A 311 -11.84 9.65 5.81
N PRO A 312 -11.23 8.56 6.27
CA PRO A 312 -10.30 8.61 7.40
C PRO A 312 -9.18 9.62 7.14
N GLY A 313 -8.97 10.57 8.07
CA GLY A 313 -8.00 11.65 7.86
C GLY A 313 -8.36 12.60 6.71
N GLY A 314 -9.63 12.78 6.42
CA GLY A 314 -10.14 13.54 5.27
C GLY A 314 -9.64 14.97 5.14
N ASP A 315 -9.26 15.61 6.26
CA ASP A 315 -8.63 16.95 6.23
C ASP A 315 -7.23 16.94 5.58
N THR A 316 -6.56 15.80 5.56
CA THR A 316 -5.20 15.62 5.01
C THR A 316 -5.16 14.70 3.78
N ALA A 317 -6.27 14.02 3.47
CA ALA A 317 -6.36 13.12 2.32
C ALA A 317 -6.20 13.89 1.00
N GLU A 318 -5.28 13.44 0.14
CA GLU A 318 -5.10 14.05 -1.18
C GLU A 318 -6.36 13.83 -2.04
N GLN A 319 -6.83 14.88 -2.67
CA GLN A 319 -7.95 14.84 -3.61
C GLN A 319 -7.42 15.05 -5.04
N PRO A 320 -6.94 14.00 -5.72
CA PRO A 320 -6.32 14.16 -7.03
C PRO A 320 -7.36 14.63 -8.06
N PRO A 321 -6.99 15.52 -8.99
CA PRO A 321 -7.91 15.97 -10.04
C PRO A 321 -8.08 14.93 -11.17
N GLY A 322 -7.32 13.82 -11.14
CA GLY A 322 -7.40 12.71 -12.08
C GLY A 322 -7.26 11.38 -11.36
N ILE A 323 -7.20 10.29 -12.12
CA ILE A 323 -7.12 8.92 -11.58
C ILE A 323 -5.78 8.55 -10.95
N CYS A 324 -4.82 9.47 -10.86
CA CYS A 324 -3.51 9.24 -10.26
C CYS A 324 -3.09 10.38 -9.34
N PHE A 325 -2.16 10.09 -8.43
CA PHE A 325 -1.58 11.05 -7.50
C PHE A 325 -0.30 11.68 -8.09
N LYS A 326 0.07 12.87 -7.63
CA LYS A 326 1.34 13.51 -8.04
C LYS A 326 2.57 12.63 -7.80
N ARG A 327 2.49 11.74 -6.82
CA ARG A 327 3.55 10.80 -6.45
C ARG A 327 3.59 9.53 -7.31
N THR A 328 2.56 9.28 -8.11
CA THR A 328 2.51 8.14 -9.04
C THR A 328 3.48 8.38 -10.20
N VAL A 329 4.31 7.39 -10.53
CA VAL A 329 5.29 7.48 -11.64
C VAL A 329 4.57 7.85 -12.94
N ALA A 330 5.11 8.80 -13.66
CA ALA A 330 4.56 9.34 -14.92
C ALA A 330 3.13 9.88 -14.79
N CYS A 331 2.68 10.30 -13.61
CA CYS A 331 1.42 10.99 -13.43
C CYS A 331 1.58 12.51 -13.62
N LYS A 332 0.70 13.10 -14.42
CA LYS A 332 0.53 14.56 -14.58
C LYS A 332 -0.94 14.87 -14.32
N PRO A 333 -1.36 14.97 -13.04
CA PRO A 333 -2.77 15.03 -12.67
C PRO A 333 -3.39 16.43 -12.85
N ASP A 334 -2.73 17.33 -13.56
CA ASP A 334 -3.22 18.70 -13.80
C ASP A 334 -4.32 18.71 -14.89
N VAL A 335 -5.48 18.21 -14.51
CA VAL A 335 -6.67 18.07 -15.37
C VAL A 335 -7.90 18.59 -14.63
N GLY A 336 -8.86 19.14 -15.37
CA GLY A 336 -10.09 19.67 -14.78
C GLY A 336 -11.12 18.58 -14.42
N LEU A 337 -11.74 18.72 -13.25
CA LEU A 337 -12.94 17.95 -12.87
C LEU A 337 -14.19 18.82 -13.02
N TYR A 338 -15.35 18.19 -13.21
CA TYR A 338 -16.62 18.88 -13.13
C TYR A 338 -16.84 19.40 -11.69
N PRO A 339 -17.18 20.69 -11.53
CA PRO A 339 -17.46 21.26 -10.22
C PRO A 339 -18.77 20.71 -9.66
N TYR A 340 -18.90 20.73 -8.33
CA TYR A 340 -20.16 20.47 -7.67
C TYR A 340 -21.20 21.52 -8.09
N ASN A 341 -22.27 21.06 -8.74
CA ASN A 341 -23.37 21.90 -9.21
C ASN A 341 -24.66 21.07 -9.32
N PRO A 342 -25.39 20.87 -8.21
CA PRO A 342 -26.59 20.04 -8.20
C PRO A 342 -27.73 20.61 -9.07
N ALA A 343 -27.78 21.90 -9.29
CA ALA A 343 -28.79 22.51 -10.17
C ALA A 343 -28.56 22.12 -11.65
N GLU A 344 -27.32 22.22 -12.11
CA GLU A 344 -26.95 21.78 -13.46
C GLU A 344 -27.07 20.25 -13.61
N ALA A 345 -26.69 19.49 -12.56
CA ALA A 345 -26.87 18.03 -12.52
C ALA A 345 -28.33 17.63 -12.77
N LYS A 346 -29.27 18.28 -12.08
CA LYS A 346 -30.71 18.03 -12.27
C LYS A 346 -31.19 18.40 -13.67
N LYS A 347 -30.72 19.53 -14.22
CA LYS A 347 -31.03 19.96 -15.58
C LYS A 347 -30.55 18.97 -16.63
N LEU A 348 -29.29 18.50 -16.53
CA LEU A 348 -28.72 17.49 -17.43
C LEU A 348 -29.50 16.17 -17.39
N LEU A 349 -29.99 15.76 -16.21
CA LEU A 349 -30.78 14.55 -16.07
C LEU A 349 -32.14 14.69 -16.76
N ILE A 350 -32.78 15.87 -16.68
CA ILE A 350 -34.04 16.18 -17.40
C ILE A 350 -33.79 16.17 -18.90
N GLU A 351 -32.73 16.83 -19.38
CA GLU A 351 -32.35 16.88 -20.81
C GLU A 351 -32.00 15.50 -21.37
N ALA A 352 -31.50 14.59 -20.52
CA ALA A 352 -31.27 13.19 -20.88
C ALA A 352 -32.54 12.34 -20.94
N GLY A 353 -33.72 12.92 -20.66
CA GLY A 353 -35.02 12.23 -20.75
C GLY A 353 -35.54 11.66 -19.42
N TYR A 354 -34.99 12.09 -18.29
CA TYR A 354 -35.36 11.61 -16.96
C TYR A 354 -35.94 12.71 -16.05
N PRO A 355 -37.01 13.42 -16.45
CA PRO A 355 -37.57 14.52 -15.65
C PRO A 355 -38.13 14.07 -14.29
N ASN A 356 -38.54 12.78 -14.18
CA ASN A 356 -39.05 12.19 -12.97
C ASN A 356 -37.98 11.34 -12.22
N GLY A 357 -36.71 11.50 -12.59
CA GLY A 357 -35.59 10.73 -12.07
C GLY A 357 -35.45 9.35 -12.69
N VAL A 358 -34.40 8.64 -12.28
CA VAL A 358 -34.01 7.33 -12.83
C VAL A 358 -33.51 6.39 -11.74
N ASP A 359 -33.79 5.10 -11.88
CA ASP A 359 -33.35 4.07 -10.94
C ASP A 359 -31.88 3.70 -11.18
N LEU A 360 -31.11 3.63 -10.11
CA LEU A 360 -29.69 3.30 -10.13
C LEU A 360 -29.32 2.36 -8.97
N VAL A 361 -28.63 1.29 -9.29
CA VAL A 361 -27.87 0.52 -8.28
C VAL A 361 -26.46 1.06 -8.25
N LEU A 362 -26.04 1.57 -7.09
CA LEU A 362 -24.66 1.96 -6.81
C LEU A 362 -23.98 0.79 -6.10
N ASP A 363 -23.28 0.01 -6.87
CA ASP A 363 -22.46 -1.09 -6.36
C ASP A 363 -21.28 -0.55 -5.58
N VAL A 364 -20.84 -1.22 -4.51
CA VAL A 364 -19.73 -0.77 -3.69
C VAL A 364 -18.93 -1.92 -3.10
N PHE A 365 -17.61 -1.79 -3.09
CA PHE A 365 -16.76 -2.65 -2.29
C PHE A 365 -16.97 -2.34 -0.80
N ALA A 366 -17.33 -3.35 -0.02
CA ALA A 366 -17.86 -3.21 1.34
C ALA A 366 -17.12 -2.22 2.28
N PRO A 367 -15.77 -2.14 2.30
CA PRO A 367 -15.06 -1.16 3.12
C PRO A 367 -15.38 0.31 2.80
N SER A 368 -15.86 0.61 1.58
CA SER A 368 -16.23 1.96 1.15
C SER A 368 -17.75 2.25 1.28
N ARG A 369 -18.50 1.39 1.97
CA ARG A 369 -19.96 1.50 2.04
C ARG A 369 -20.45 2.85 2.56
N GLN A 370 -19.90 3.36 3.64
CA GLN A 370 -20.33 4.65 4.22
C GLN A 370 -20.18 5.80 3.22
N ILE A 371 -19.11 5.79 2.45
CA ILE A 371 -18.86 6.80 1.41
C ILE A 371 -19.87 6.65 0.27
N ALA A 372 -20.18 5.42 -0.15
CA ALA A 372 -21.21 5.17 -1.17
C ALA A 372 -22.60 5.61 -0.72
N GLU A 373 -22.97 5.40 0.55
CA GLU A 373 -24.23 5.88 1.11
C GLU A 373 -24.30 7.42 1.13
N ALA A 374 -23.18 8.09 1.47
CA ALA A 374 -23.11 9.55 1.41
C ALA A 374 -23.27 10.05 -0.04
N ILE A 375 -22.57 9.45 -1.00
CA ILE A 375 -22.74 9.76 -2.44
C ILE A 375 -24.19 9.52 -2.88
N ALA A 376 -24.78 8.38 -2.51
CA ALA A 376 -26.16 8.04 -2.83
C ALA A 376 -27.16 9.07 -2.27
N GLY A 377 -26.92 9.56 -1.04
CA GLY A 377 -27.71 10.62 -0.42
C GLY A 377 -27.72 11.90 -1.26
N GLU A 378 -26.57 12.31 -1.80
CA GLU A 378 -26.45 13.53 -2.59
C GLU A 378 -27.06 13.38 -4.01
N ILE A 379 -26.76 12.28 -4.70
CA ILE A 379 -27.31 12.07 -6.07
C ILE A 379 -28.82 11.84 -6.07
N ARG A 380 -29.41 11.35 -4.95
CA ARG A 380 -30.89 11.28 -4.80
C ARG A 380 -31.56 12.65 -4.87
N LYS A 381 -30.90 13.71 -4.38
CA LYS A 381 -31.43 15.09 -4.38
C LYS A 381 -31.62 15.65 -5.81
N VAL A 382 -30.89 15.12 -6.78
CA VAL A 382 -30.97 15.56 -8.17
C VAL A 382 -31.80 14.63 -9.07
N GLY A 383 -32.26 13.47 -8.53
CA GLY A 383 -33.19 12.58 -9.23
C GLY A 383 -32.71 11.15 -9.48
N PHE A 384 -31.55 10.73 -8.98
CA PHE A 384 -31.17 9.32 -9.02
C PHE A 384 -31.83 8.55 -7.87
N ARG A 385 -32.80 7.68 -8.16
CA ARG A 385 -33.39 6.78 -7.15
C ARG A 385 -32.41 5.63 -6.88
N THR A 386 -31.51 5.86 -5.95
CA THR A 386 -30.31 5.01 -5.76
C THR A 386 -30.49 3.99 -4.65
N THR A 387 -30.17 2.74 -4.94
CA THR A 387 -29.95 1.66 -3.95
C THR A 387 -28.47 1.35 -3.87
N VAL A 388 -27.90 1.31 -2.67
CA VAL A 388 -26.50 0.93 -2.44
C VAL A 388 -26.39 -0.57 -2.24
N ASN A 389 -25.49 -1.23 -2.97
CA ASN A 389 -25.31 -2.68 -2.95
C ASN A 389 -23.86 -3.04 -2.56
N PRO A 390 -23.57 -3.25 -1.27
CA PRO A 390 -22.23 -3.62 -0.81
C PRO A 390 -21.89 -5.08 -1.13
N MET A 391 -20.63 -5.34 -1.48
CA MET A 391 -20.13 -6.67 -1.81
C MET A 391 -18.72 -6.94 -1.31
N THR A 392 -18.37 -8.22 -1.17
CA THR A 392 -17.02 -8.68 -0.84
C THR A 392 -16.07 -8.59 -2.06
N LEU A 393 -14.77 -8.66 -1.81
CA LEU A 393 -13.75 -8.60 -2.87
C LEU A 393 -13.95 -9.67 -3.95
N GLY A 394 -14.25 -10.92 -3.56
CA GLY A 394 -14.43 -12.01 -4.53
C GLY A 394 -15.61 -11.77 -5.46
N VAL A 395 -16.75 -11.29 -4.91
CA VAL A 395 -17.94 -10.92 -5.70
C VAL A 395 -17.64 -9.74 -6.61
N TYR A 396 -16.93 -8.72 -6.10
CA TYR A 396 -16.50 -7.56 -6.88
C TYR A 396 -15.66 -7.96 -8.10
N VAL A 397 -14.61 -8.78 -7.89
CA VAL A 397 -13.72 -9.20 -8.99
C VAL A 397 -14.49 -9.94 -10.08
N LYS A 398 -15.37 -10.86 -9.68
CA LYS A 398 -16.20 -11.60 -10.63
C LYS A 398 -17.13 -10.69 -11.42
N ARG A 399 -17.97 -9.89 -10.74
CA ARG A 399 -18.97 -9.03 -11.38
C ARG A 399 -18.35 -7.95 -12.27
N ARG A 400 -17.14 -7.46 -11.89
CA ARG A 400 -16.38 -6.52 -12.70
C ARG A 400 -15.96 -7.16 -14.03
N GLY A 401 -15.40 -8.37 -14.02
CA GLY A 401 -15.05 -9.12 -15.22
C GLY A 401 -16.26 -9.41 -16.10
N ASP A 402 -17.38 -9.81 -15.49
CA ASP A 402 -18.64 -10.09 -16.19
C ASP A 402 -19.33 -8.82 -16.77
N GLY A 403 -18.85 -7.63 -16.44
CA GLY A 403 -19.38 -6.36 -16.97
C GLY A 403 -20.72 -5.94 -16.35
N GLU A 404 -20.98 -6.28 -15.08
CA GLU A 404 -22.30 -6.09 -14.48
C GLU A 404 -22.53 -4.73 -13.81
N PHE A 405 -21.50 -3.89 -13.65
CA PHE A 405 -21.63 -2.61 -12.94
C PHE A 405 -22.15 -1.48 -13.82
N THR A 406 -23.24 -0.82 -13.42
CA THR A 406 -23.70 0.44 -14.01
C THR A 406 -22.94 1.63 -13.43
N ALA A 407 -22.82 1.66 -12.09
CA ALA A 407 -21.99 2.59 -11.33
C ALA A 407 -21.38 1.84 -10.13
N PHE A 408 -20.12 2.10 -9.84
CA PHE A 408 -19.40 1.37 -8.79
C PHE A 408 -18.50 2.31 -7.99
N VAL A 409 -18.55 2.21 -6.67
CA VAL A 409 -17.62 2.87 -5.72
C VAL A 409 -16.62 1.86 -5.21
N GLY A 410 -15.35 2.14 -5.41
CA GLY A 410 -14.28 1.29 -4.95
C GLY A 410 -12.98 2.04 -4.69
N TYR A 411 -11.96 1.32 -4.25
CA TYR A 411 -10.63 1.86 -4.20
C TYR A 411 -9.63 0.95 -4.92
N TYR A 412 -8.54 1.52 -5.38
CA TYR A 412 -7.41 0.85 -6.01
C TYR A 412 -6.13 1.13 -5.23
N PRO A 413 -5.45 0.11 -4.68
CA PRO A 413 -4.18 0.28 -3.98
C PRO A 413 -3.05 0.47 -5.00
N THR A 414 -2.68 1.71 -5.28
CA THR A 414 -1.60 2.01 -6.24
C THR A 414 -0.21 1.76 -5.68
N ALA A 415 -0.09 1.71 -4.36
CA ALA A 415 1.18 1.62 -3.63
C ALA A 415 2.04 0.40 -4.00
N ALA A 416 1.43 -0.72 -4.41
CA ALA A 416 2.17 -1.91 -4.80
C ALA A 416 3.07 -1.69 -6.04
N GLN A 417 2.67 -0.79 -6.92
CA GLN A 417 3.45 -0.31 -8.07
C GLN A 417 2.83 1.00 -8.58
N PRO A 418 3.18 2.15 -8.01
CA PRO A 418 2.57 3.43 -8.33
C PRO A 418 3.08 3.97 -9.67
N ASP A 419 2.56 3.43 -10.77
CA ASP A 419 2.87 3.85 -12.14
C ASP A 419 1.57 4.05 -12.92
N MET A 420 1.50 5.13 -13.70
CA MET A 420 0.32 5.49 -14.49
C MET A 420 -0.06 4.41 -15.50
N ALA A 421 0.91 3.68 -16.06
CA ALA A 421 0.65 2.57 -16.97
C ALA A 421 -0.18 1.47 -16.30
N ASN A 422 0.08 1.16 -15.02
CA ASN A 422 -0.69 0.16 -14.27
C ASN A 422 -2.12 0.64 -13.97
N LEU A 423 -2.31 1.94 -13.74
CA LEU A 423 -3.65 2.50 -13.56
C LEU A 423 -4.47 2.43 -14.85
N LEU A 424 -3.85 2.76 -16.00
CA LEU A 424 -4.52 2.61 -17.29
C LEU A 424 -4.85 1.13 -17.57
N ASP A 425 -3.93 0.20 -17.32
CA ASP A 425 -4.22 -1.23 -17.45
C ASP A 425 -5.32 -1.69 -16.48
N PHE A 426 -5.29 -1.24 -15.23
CA PHE A 426 -6.31 -1.59 -14.25
C PHE A 426 -7.70 -1.16 -14.69
N PHE A 427 -7.86 0.04 -15.22
CA PHE A 427 -9.18 0.55 -15.60
C PHE A 427 -9.58 0.12 -17.02
N PHE A 428 -8.68 0.22 -17.99
CA PHE A 428 -8.97 0.04 -19.43
C PHE A 428 -8.44 -1.27 -20.01
N GLY A 429 -7.83 -2.15 -19.18
CA GLY A 429 -7.27 -3.41 -19.67
C GLY A 429 -8.31 -4.53 -19.79
N ALA A 430 -8.24 -5.30 -20.88
CA ALA A 430 -8.96 -6.54 -21.14
C ALA A 430 -10.48 -6.48 -20.82
N ASP A 431 -10.97 -7.42 -20.02
CA ASP A 431 -12.37 -7.55 -19.61
C ASP A 431 -12.84 -6.52 -18.56
N ARG A 432 -11.94 -5.65 -18.09
CA ARG A 432 -12.22 -4.62 -17.07
C ARG A 432 -12.63 -3.27 -17.66
N ASP A 433 -12.54 -3.11 -18.98
CA ASP A 433 -12.82 -1.87 -19.67
C ASP A 433 -14.34 -1.62 -19.82
N TYR A 434 -14.84 -0.61 -19.10
CA TYR A 434 -16.23 -0.14 -19.11
C TYR A 434 -16.46 1.04 -20.04
N TRP A 435 -15.47 1.45 -20.83
CA TRP A 435 -15.54 2.67 -21.66
C TRP A 435 -15.24 2.42 -23.13
N LYS A 436 -14.35 1.47 -23.44
CA LYS A 436 -13.93 1.09 -24.81
C LYS A 436 -13.49 2.29 -25.64
N ASP A 437 -12.75 3.19 -25.00
CA ASP A 437 -12.25 4.41 -25.63
C ASP A 437 -10.91 4.15 -26.32
N GLN A 438 -10.94 4.11 -27.66
CA GLN A 438 -9.77 3.80 -28.50
C GLN A 438 -8.64 4.80 -28.31
N MET A 439 -8.95 6.10 -28.10
CA MET A 439 -7.93 7.12 -27.86
C MET A 439 -7.10 6.80 -26.61
N ILE A 440 -7.75 6.33 -25.53
CA ILE A 440 -7.06 5.96 -24.28
C ILE A 440 -6.20 4.71 -24.51
N HIS A 441 -6.68 3.71 -25.26
CA HIS A 441 -5.90 2.52 -25.62
C HIS A 441 -4.66 2.88 -26.43
N ASP A 442 -4.81 3.76 -27.44
CA ASP A 442 -3.68 4.20 -28.28
C ASP A 442 -2.63 4.96 -27.47
N ILE A 443 -3.07 5.79 -26.53
CA ILE A 443 -2.18 6.51 -25.61
C ILE A 443 -1.46 5.55 -24.66
N ALA A 444 -2.18 4.59 -24.08
CA ALA A 444 -1.60 3.56 -23.22
C ALA A 444 -0.54 2.74 -23.97
N ALA A 445 -0.82 2.31 -25.19
CA ALA A 445 0.12 1.59 -26.05
C ALA A 445 1.39 2.41 -26.36
N LYS A 446 1.25 3.71 -26.67
CA LYS A 446 2.40 4.62 -26.88
C LYS A 446 3.20 4.81 -25.60
N GLY A 447 2.53 5.00 -24.46
CA GLY A 447 3.16 5.16 -23.16
C GLY A 447 3.96 3.93 -22.74
N ASN A 448 3.51 2.73 -23.10
CA ASN A 448 4.23 1.49 -22.83
C ASN A 448 5.57 1.38 -23.57
N LEU A 449 5.84 2.25 -24.54
CA LEU A 449 7.10 2.31 -25.31
C LEU A 449 7.94 3.54 -24.98
N GLU A 450 7.47 4.45 -24.11
CA GLU A 450 8.22 5.63 -23.67
C GLU A 450 8.86 5.37 -22.30
N PHE A 451 10.19 5.38 -22.25
CA PHE A 451 10.98 5.07 -21.05
C PHE A 451 11.37 6.30 -20.23
N ASP A 452 11.33 7.48 -20.82
CA ASP A 452 11.50 8.73 -20.09
C ASP A 452 10.23 9.04 -19.29
N VAL A 453 10.34 9.07 -17.97
CA VAL A 453 9.19 9.23 -17.05
C VAL A 453 8.44 10.55 -17.31
N GLU A 454 9.18 11.64 -17.58
CA GLU A 454 8.58 12.95 -17.82
C GLU A 454 7.82 12.99 -19.15
N LYS A 455 8.45 12.51 -20.23
CA LYS A 455 7.81 12.42 -21.55
C LYS A 455 6.59 11.50 -21.53
N ARG A 456 6.72 10.36 -20.85
CA ARG A 456 5.61 9.42 -20.65
C ARG A 456 4.45 10.07 -19.90
N GLY A 457 4.74 10.85 -18.86
CA GLY A 457 3.74 11.63 -18.14
C GLY A 457 2.99 12.60 -19.06
N GLN A 458 3.70 13.30 -19.95
CA GLN A 458 3.09 14.20 -20.92
C GLN A 458 2.20 13.45 -21.93
N LEU A 459 2.61 12.25 -22.37
CA LEU A 459 1.78 11.41 -23.24
C LEU A 459 0.45 11.03 -22.62
N TYR A 460 0.38 10.86 -21.30
CA TYR A 460 -0.84 10.45 -20.60
C TYR A 460 -1.83 11.61 -20.33
N VAL A 461 -1.41 12.87 -20.42
CA VAL A 461 -2.28 14.04 -20.17
C VAL A 461 -3.57 14.02 -21.01
N PRO A 462 -3.55 13.75 -22.33
CA PRO A 462 -4.78 13.68 -23.11
C PRO A 462 -5.73 12.57 -22.65
N ALA A 463 -5.21 11.41 -22.21
CA ALA A 463 -6.04 10.33 -21.66
C ALA A 463 -6.70 10.74 -20.35
N LEU A 464 -5.97 11.40 -19.44
CA LEU A 464 -6.51 11.93 -18.20
C LEU A 464 -7.61 12.96 -18.43
N ASN A 465 -7.40 13.87 -19.39
CA ASN A 465 -8.42 14.85 -19.82
C ASN A 465 -9.67 14.15 -20.39
N GLN A 466 -9.48 13.16 -21.26
CA GLN A 466 -10.59 12.41 -21.85
C GLN A 466 -11.41 11.69 -20.77
N ILE A 467 -10.76 11.02 -19.81
CA ILE A 467 -11.42 10.35 -18.68
C ILE A 467 -12.33 11.31 -17.92
N ASN A 468 -11.82 12.51 -17.62
CA ASN A 468 -12.57 13.51 -16.87
C ASN A 468 -13.67 14.15 -17.72
N GLN A 469 -13.37 14.59 -18.94
CA GLN A 469 -14.33 15.26 -19.84
C GLN A 469 -15.52 14.36 -20.21
N LYS A 470 -15.26 13.06 -20.35
CA LYS A 470 -16.29 12.07 -20.65
C LYS A 470 -16.98 11.53 -19.39
N ALA A 471 -16.59 12.00 -18.21
CA ALA A 471 -17.12 11.54 -16.94
C ALA A 471 -17.08 10.01 -16.79
N TYR A 472 -15.94 9.40 -17.13
CA TYR A 472 -15.78 7.95 -17.07
C TYR A 472 -15.50 7.46 -15.66
N ILE A 473 -14.53 8.11 -15.01
CA ILE A 473 -14.07 7.78 -13.65
C ILE A 473 -14.01 9.09 -12.87
N TYR A 474 -14.63 9.10 -11.70
CA TYR A 474 -14.54 10.22 -10.78
C TYR A 474 -13.59 9.87 -9.64
N PRO A 475 -12.40 10.48 -9.58
CA PRO A 475 -11.48 10.33 -8.46
C PRO A 475 -12.07 11.05 -7.24
N VAL A 476 -12.36 10.32 -6.18
CA VAL A 476 -12.92 10.92 -4.96
C VAL A 476 -11.82 11.46 -4.07
N SER A 477 -10.89 10.62 -3.66
CA SER A 477 -9.74 11.02 -2.83
C SER A 477 -8.72 9.89 -2.72
N GLU A 478 -7.61 10.19 -2.07
CA GLU A 478 -6.83 9.17 -1.38
C GLU A 478 -7.66 8.55 -0.26
N LEU A 479 -7.48 7.26 -0.01
CA LEU A 479 -7.99 6.56 1.16
C LEU A 479 -6.78 6.23 2.06
N PRO A 480 -6.43 7.10 3.03
CA PRO A 480 -5.32 6.86 3.93
C PRO A 480 -5.53 5.63 4.81
N LEU A 481 -4.45 5.00 5.22
CA LEU A 481 -4.47 3.98 6.26
C LEU A 481 -4.37 4.66 7.64
N LEU A 482 -5.19 4.22 8.59
CA LEU A 482 -5.12 4.72 9.96
C LEU A 482 -4.22 3.83 10.80
N PHE A 483 -3.17 4.42 11.36
CA PHE A 483 -2.33 3.80 12.37
C PHE A 483 -2.60 4.46 13.71
N VAL A 484 -2.73 3.67 14.76
CA VAL A 484 -2.94 4.16 16.12
C VAL A 484 -1.78 3.71 16.98
N SER A 485 -1.07 4.67 17.55
CA SER A 485 0.12 4.42 18.35
C SER A 485 -0.04 4.90 19.80
N SER A 486 0.74 4.30 20.69
CA SER A 486 0.93 4.86 22.03
C SER A 486 1.62 6.23 21.94
N LYS A 487 1.55 7.05 23.01
CA LYS A 487 2.21 8.35 23.08
C LYS A 487 3.74 8.27 22.94
N ASP A 488 4.29 7.10 23.25
CA ASP A 488 5.73 6.87 23.20
C ASP A 488 6.24 6.55 21.81
N VAL A 489 5.34 6.36 20.83
CA VAL A 489 5.68 6.02 19.45
C VAL A 489 5.23 7.14 18.51
N LYS A 490 6.10 7.52 17.59
CA LYS A 490 5.80 8.44 16.49
C LYS A 490 5.98 7.75 15.15
N VAL A 491 5.14 8.14 14.20
CA VAL A 491 5.29 7.78 12.79
C VAL A 491 6.15 8.85 12.13
N LEU A 492 7.24 8.44 11.50
CA LEU A 492 8.15 9.31 10.77
C LEU A 492 7.71 9.36 9.31
N ASN A 493 7.90 10.49 8.66
CA ASN A 493 7.69 10.57 7.22
C ASN A 493 8.71 9.70 6.48
N ASN A 494 8.23 8.90 5.53
CA ASN A 494 9.10 8.18 4.62
C ASN A 494 9.68 9.19 3.60
N PRO A 495 11.01 9.32 3.49
CA PRO A 495 11.59 10.32 2.61
C PRO A 495 11.56 9.96 1.12
N LEU A 496 11.21 8.71 0.76
CA LEU A 496 11.07 8.28 -0.63
C LEU A 496 9.62 8.09 -1.05
N SER A 497 8.79 7.63 -0.14
CA SER A 497 7.45 7.20 -0.46
C SER A 497 6.46 7.61 0.63
N ALA A 498 5.36 8.19 0.22
CA ALA A 498 4.21 8.38 1.10
C ALA A 498 3.30 7.15 1.13
N ALA A 499 3.46 6.23 0.19
CA ALA A 499 2.50 5.17 -0.08
C ALA A 499 2.66 3.91 0.77
N GLU A 500 3.88 3.59 1.16
CA GLU A 500 4.14 2.42 1.98
C GLU A 500 5.11 2.75 3.12
N SER A 501 4.61 2.62 4.33
CA SER A 501 5.47 2.70 5.51
C SER A 501 6.40 1.49 5.57
N ARG A 502 7.68 1.74 5.80
CA ARG A 502 8.67 0.73 6.20
C ARG A 502 8.66 0.64 7.73
N LEU A 503 9.15 -0.44 8.30
CA LEU A 503 9.28 -0.53 9.77
C LEU A 503 10.21 0.54 10.34
N GLY A 504 11.15 1.03 9.54
CA GLY A 504 11.99 2.19 9.85
C GLY A 504 11.26 3.54 9.93
N ASP A 505 9.97 3.58 9.57
CA ASP A 505 9.15 4.78 9.70
C ASP A 505 8.46 4.87 11.08
N TYR A 506 8.65 3.88 11.95
CA TYR A 506 8.13 3.87 13.31
C TYR A 506 9.27 4.00 14.31
N ALA A 507 9.19 4.96 15.19
CA ALA A 507 10.24 5.25 16.16
C ALA A 507 9.64 5.54 17.53
N TRP A 508 10.45 5.35 18.57
CA TRP A 508 10.15 5.91 19.88
C TRP A 508 10.12 7.45 19.81
N SER A 509 9.29 8.07 20.62
CA SER A 509 9.07 9.54 20.59
C SER A 509 10.35 10.35 20.81
N ASP A 510 11.31 9.81 21.55
CA ASP A 510 12.62 10.41 21.84
C ASP A 510 13.69 10.18 20.75
N TYR A 511 13.38 9.38 19.70
CA TYR A 511 14.30 9.18 18.58
C TYR A 511 14.63 10.50 17.89
N LYS A 512 15.92 10.76 17.75
CA LYS A 512 16.43 11.92 17.01
C LYS A 512 16.85 11.47 15.62
N GLU A 513 16.14 11.98 14.62
CA GLU A 513 16.48 11.69 13.23
C GLU A 513 17.84 12.31 12.90
N VAL A 514 18.78 11.47 12.50
CA VAL A 514 20.06 11.94 11.95
C VAL A 514 19.79 12.40 10.53
N ARG A 515 19.66 13.71 10.34
CA ARG A 515 19.57 14.26 8.98
C ARG A 515 20.96 14.17 8.34
N PRO A 516 21.07 13.63 7.10
CA PRO A 516 22.32 13.75 6.36
C PRO A 516 22.68 15.24 6.24
N SER A 517 23.93 15.56 6.45
CA SER A 517 24.45 16.88 6.06
C SER A 517 24.14 17.10 4.57
N LYS A 518 23.55 18.24 4.26
CA LYS A 518 23.19 18.64 2.89
C LYS A 518 24.38 18.57 1.96
#